data_e18e6ececfd0c187fd6421995a42b157
#
_entry.id   e18e6ececfd0c187fd6421995a42b157
#
_cell.length_a   1.000
_cell.length_b   1.000
_cell.length_c   1.000
_cell.angle_alpha   90.00
_cell.angle_beta   90.00
_cell.angle_gamma   90.00
#
_symmetry.space_group_name_H-M   'P 1'
#
loop_
_entity.id
_entity.type
_entity.pdbx_description
1 polymer ?
#
loop_
_entity_poly.entity_id
_entity_poly.type
_entity_poly.pdbx_seq_one_letter_code
_entity_poly.pdbx_strand_id
1 'polypeptide(L)'
;MTLEYSSLPLPSAAAIEHSERVAAFIAGEIERTGGWISFDRYMQLALYAPQLGYYTAGARKFGDSASGGDFVTAPEISPLFAQALAGQVAQLFEHVPARIVEFGAGSGVLAFDLMAELTRRKVVLESYSIVEVSSDLIDRQRARLQGLPVNWLPAPPNGLDGVMLANEVLDVMPVKLFVKRGSATFERGVINASGGGFAFDERHANAELRAAVAAIESEHGQLPDGYSSEVNLTAEGWMRSSGQWLARGALLIIDYGFPRREYYHPQRLMGTVMCHFRHRSHSDPLWLPGLNDITAHVDFSAMAAAAHASGLDVLGYTSQAHFLLNCGVLDQLQAQQTARSSAALHRLVSEAEMGELLKVLMVGRGVRTPLIGFARGDRLHTL
;
A
#
# COMPACT_ATOMS: atom_id res chain seq x y z
N MET A 1 -3.13 -0.95 31.48
CA MET A 1 -2.49 -1.60 30.32
C MET A 1 -3.28 -2.86 30.04
N THR A 2 -4.09 -2.86 29.02
CA THR A 2 -4.95 -3.98 28.66
C THR A 2 -4.09 -5.16 28.16
N LEU A 3 -4.60 -6.40 28.25
CA LEU A 3 -3.89 -7.65 27.87
C LEU A 3 -3.33 -7.60 26.42
N GLU A 4 -3.87 -6.77 25.55
CA GLU A 4 -3.50 -6.62 24.14
C GLU A 4 -2.07 -6.09 23.94
N TYR A 5 -1.55 -5.23 24.82
CA TYR A 5 -0.19 -4.68 24.72
C TYR A 5 0.87 -5.49 25.46
N SER A 6 0.48 -6.47 26.25
CA SER A 6 1.43 -7.28 27.03
C SER A 6 2.34 -8.17 26.16
N SER A 7 1.96 -8.40 24.91
CA SER A 7 2.72 -9.19 23.93
C SER A 7 3.63 -8.34 23.02
N LEU A 8 3.49 -7.00 23.06
CA LEU A 8 4.29 -6.11 22.22
C LEU A 8 5.67 -5.85 22.83
N PRO A 9 6.73 -5.73 22.02
CA PRO A 9 8.04 -5.35 22.48
C PRO A 9 8.01 -3.97 23.15
N LEU A 10 8.69 -3.80 24.27
CA LEU A 10 8.77 -2.50 24.94
C LEU A 10 9.55 -1.50 24.05
N PRO A 11 9.00 -0.29 23.80
CA PRO A 11 9.74 0.76 23.11
C PRO A 11 10.91 1.27 23.96
N SER A 12 11.96 1.75 23.33
CA SER A 12 13.06 2.42 24.06
C SER A 12 12.60 3.78 24.59
N ALA A 13 13.32 4.33 25.57
CA ALA A 13 13.05 5.66 26.11
C ALA A 13 13.04 6.74 25.00
N ALA A 14 13.99 6.68 24.06
CA ALA A 14 14.06 7.60 22.92
C ALA A 14 12.86 7.46 21.97
N ALA A 15 12.34 6.22 21.77
CA ALA A 15 11.15 6.00 20.99
C ALA A 15 9.90 6.57 21.68
N ILE A 16 9.78 6.41 22.99
CA ILE A 16 8.68 6.99 23.79
C ILE A 16 8.71 8.51 23.65
N GLU A 17 9.88 9.15 23.88
CA GLU A 17 10.03 10.60 23.73
C GLU A 17 9.69 11.10 22.33
N HIS A 18 10.05 10.32 21.29
CA HIS A 18 9.64 10.62 19.92
C HIS A 18 8.12 10.59 19.76
N SER A 19 7.47 9.54 20.23
CA SER A 19 6.00 9.39 20.17
C SER A 19 5.29 10.51 20.94
N GLU A 20 5.83 10.94 22.09
CA GLU A 20 5.28 12.08 22.86
C GLU A 20 5.34 13.38 22.04
N ARG A 21 6.42 13.62 21.28
CA ARG A 21 6.50 14.77 20.38
C ARG A 21 5.47 14.71 19.24
N VAL A 22 5.28 13.52 18.65
CA VAL A 22 4.26 13.31 17.62
C VAL A 22 2.87 13.52 18.20
N ALA A 23 2.60 12.97 19.39
CA ALA A 23 1.35 13.15 20.10
C ALA A 23 1.05 14.62 20.40
N ALA A 24 2.04 15.37 20.88
CA ALA A 24 1.89 16.80 21.13
C ALA A 24 1.58 17.59 19.84
N PHE A 25 2.21 17.23 18.72
CA PHE A 25 1.95 17.84 17.42
C PHE A 25 0.52 17.57 16.95
N ILE A 26 0.05 16.31 17.05
CA ILE A 26 -1.33 15.91 16.68
C ILE A 26 -2.34 16.59 17.63
N ALA A 27 -2.07 16.64 18.93
CA ALA A 27 -2.95 17.29 19.91
C ALA A 27 -3.15 18.78 19.59
N GLY A 28 -2.07 19.49 19.23
CA GLY A 28 -2.16 20.88 18.79
C GLY A 28 -2.97 21.06 17.51
N GLU A 29 -2.91 20.11 16.57
CA GLU A 29 -3.74 20.12 15.37
C GLU A 29 -5.23 19.93 15.72
N ILE A 30 -5.53 19.00 16.62
CA ILE A 30 -6.90 18.77 17.12
C ILE A 30 -7.47 20.05 17.75
N GLU A 31 -6.71 20.73 18.61
CA GLU A 31 -7.13 21.98 19.24
C GLU A 31 -7.39 23.08 18.19
N ARG A 32 -6.45 23.23 17.23
CA ARG A 32 -6.54 24.25 16.17
C ARG A 32 -7.76 24.03 15.26
N THR A 33 -8.22 22.82 15.10
CA THR A 33 -9.38 22.45 14.26
C THR A 33 -10.69 22.34 15.03
N GLY A 34 -10.74 22.79 16.29
CA GLY A 34 -11.96 22.82 17.09
C GLY A 34 -12.24 21.55 17.87
N GLY A 35 -11.18 20.83 18.27
CA GLY A 35 -11.25 19.69 19.20
C GLY A 35 -11.50 18.34 18.54
N TRP A 36 -11.44 18.25 17.19
CA TRP A 36 -11.64 17.00 16.44
C TRP A 36 -10.93 17.04 15.10
N ILE A 37 -10.36 15.91 14.70
CA ILE A 37 -9.87 15.66 13.33
C ILE A 37 -10.43 14.34 12.82
N SER A 38 -10.60 14.23 11.50
CA SER A 38 -10.95 12.95 10.88
C SER A 38 -9.81 11.94 11.00
N PHE A 39 -10.11 10.63 10.92
CA PHE A 39 -9.09 9.60 11.07
C PHE A 39 -8.04 9.63 9.94
N ASP A 40 -8.43 9.94 8.70
CA ASP A 40 -7.49 10.14 7.61
C ASP A 40 -6.49 11.26 7.92
N ARG A 41 -6.95 12.37 8.54
CA ARG A 41 -6.03 13.43 8.98
C ARG A 41 -5.11 12.97 10.10
N TYR A 42 -5.64 12.22 11.07
CA TYR A 42 -4.80 11.61 12.12
C TYR A 42 -3.73 10.69 11.53
N MET A 43 -4.15 9.74 10.66
CA MET A 43 -3.26 8.79 9.99
C MET A 43 -2.20 9.52 9.16
N GLN A 44 -2.59 10.57 8.43
CA GLN A 44 -1.66 11.41 7.69
C GLN A 44 -0.59 12.02 8.59
N LEU A 45 -0.97 12.54 9.75
CA LEU A 45 -0.01 13.14 10.70
C LEU A 45 0.89 12.08 11.34
N ALA A 46 0.31 10.96 11.78
CA ALA A 46 1.06 9.88 12.42
C ALA A 46 2.08 9.24 11.47
N LEU A 47 1.76 9.12 10.18
CA LEU A 47 2.63 8.49 9.18
C LEU A 47 3.57 9.47 8.47
N TYR A 48 3.10 10.70 8.16
CA TYR A 48 3.77 11.58 7.19
C TYR A 48 4.08 12.99 7.70
N ALA A 49 3.82 13.34 8.98
CA ALA A 49 4.22 14.65 9.48
C ALA A 49 5.74 14.85 9.30
N PRO A 50 6.20 15.98 8.71
CA PRO A 50 7.60 16.19 8.42
C PRO A 50 8.49 16.01 9.65
N GLN A 51 9.52 15.15 9.57
CA GLN A 51 10.48 14.81 10.62
C GLN A 51 9.88 14.13 11.87
N LEU A 52 8.57 13.91 11.91
CA LEU A 52 7.85 13.33 13.05
C LEU A 52 7.13 12.04 12.71
N GLY A 53 6.49 11.98 11.55
CA GLY A 53 5.68 10.83 11.14
C GLY A 53 6.52 9.57 10.93
N TYR A 54 5.86 8.43 11.04
CA TYR A 54 6.49 7.12 10.91
C TYR A 54 7.40 7.02 9.69
N TYR A 55 6.99 7.44 8.50
CA TYR A 55 7.80 7.38 7.27
C TYR A 55 8.83 8.50 7.12
N THR A 56 8.76 9.56 7.92
CA THR A 56 9.58 10.77 7.76
C THR A 56 10.58 11.02 8.88
N ALA A 57 10.54 10.24 9.96
CA ALA A 57 11.36 10.46 11.17
C ALA A 57 12.75 9.79 11.15
N GLY A 58 13.22 9.25 10.01
CA GLY A 58 14.58 8.71 9.87
C GLY A 58 14.84 7.35 10.52
N ALA A 59 13.87 6.72 11.20
CA ALA A 59 14.06 5.40 11.80
C ALA A 59 14.07 4.29 10.72
N ARG A 60 14.74 3.17 11.00
CA ARG A 60 14.78 2.03 10.08
C ARG A 60 13.43 1.29 10.13
N LYS A 61 12.73 1.18 8.99
CA LYS A 61 11.39 0.59 8.86
C LYS A 61 11.44 -0.81 8.22
N PHE A 62 12.20 -0.92 7.13
CA PHE A 62 12.30 -2.13 6.31
C PHE A 62 13.40 -3.06 6.80
N GLY A 63 13.14 -4.36 6.81
CA GLY A 63 14.08 -5.41 7.16
C GLY A 63 13.50 -6.41 8.16
N ASP A 64 14.21 -7.53 8.35
CA ASP A 64 13.86 -8.55 9.34
C ASP A 64 14.17 -8.08 10.78
N SER A 65 13.72 -8.88 11.77
CA SER A 65 13.96 -8.58 13.17
C SER A 65 15.45 -8.49 13.54
N ALA A 66 16.34 -9.19 12.82
CA ALA A 66 17.79 -9.14 13.04
C ALA A 66 18.38 -7.83 12.52
N SER A 67 17.77 -7.23 11.48
CA SER A 67 18.19 -5.95 10.90
C SER A 67 17.50 -4.73 11.54
N GLY A 68 16.54 -4.94 12.47
CA GLY A 68 15.84 -3.90 13.19
C GLY A 68 14.71 -3.22 12.42
N GLY A 69 14.15 -3.86 11.38
CA GLY A 69 12.95 -3.42 10.67
C GLY A 69 11.67 -3.73 11.42
N ASP A 70 10.56 -3.11 11.03
CA ASP A 70 9.23 -3.34 11.61
C ASP A 70 8.42 -4.35 10.79
N PHE A 71 8.68 -4.45 9.49
CA PHE A 71 8.05 -5.39 8.56
C PHE A 71 8.95 -5.72 7.36
N VAL A 72 8.56 -6.75 6.60
CA VAL A 72 9.28 -7.21 5.40
C VAL A 72 8.29 -7.25 4.24
N THR A 73 8.55 -6.47 3.20
CA THR A 73 7.76 -6.47 1.96
C THR A 73 8.18 -7.61 1.02
N ALA A 74 7.34 -7.94 0.04
CA ALA A 74 7.62 -9.02 -0.92
C ALA A 74 8.99 -8.86 -1.63
N PRO A 75 9.42 -7.68 -2.10
CA PRO A 75 10.75 -7.48 -2.68
C PRO A 75 11.91 -7.76 -1.71
N GLU A 76 11.74 -7.49 -0.41
CA GLU A 76 12.79 -7.71 0.60
C GLU A 76 13.01 -9.19 0.92
N ILE A 77 12.03 -10.06 0.62
CA ILE A 77 12.12 -11.51 0.88
C ILE A 77 13.13 -12.17 -0.05
N SER A 78 13.05 -11.84 -1.36
CA SER A 78 13.90 -12.47 -2.37
C SER A 78 13.90 -11.71 -3.70
N PRO A 79 15.03 -11.70 -4.42
CA PRO A 79 15.09 -11.24 -5.81
C PRO A 79 14.14 -11.97 -6.77
N LEU A 80 13.66 -13.17 -6.41
CA LEU A 80 12.68 -13.93 -7.21
C LEU A 80 11.41 -13.11 -7.52
N PHE A 81 11.00 -12.25 -6.60
CA PHE A 81 9.86 -11.36 -6.81
C PHE A 81 10.11 -10.40 -7.99
N ALA A 82 11.20 -9.66 -7.94
CA ALA A 82 11.57 -8.72 -9.00
C ALA A 82 11.88 -9.43 -10.32
N GLN A 83 12.47 -10.63 -10.28
CA GLN A 83 12.77 -11.44 -11.45
C GLN A 83 11.49 -11.91 -12.16
N ALA A 84 10.46 -12.30 -11.42
CA ALA A 84 9.16 -12.64 -11.98
C ALA A 84 8.49 -11.41 -12.58
N LEU A 85 8.43 -10.30 -11.82
CA LEU A 85 7.87 -9.03 -12.27
C LEU A 85 8.53 -8.54 -13.57
N ALA A 86 9.86 -8.70 -13.70
CA ALA A 86 10.61 -8.35 -14.91
C ALA A 86 10.08 -9.05 -16.16
N GLY A 87 9.52 -10.25 -16.03
CA GLY A 87 8.90 -10.96 -17.14
C GLY A 87 7.70 -10.18 -17.72
N GLN A 88 6.79 -9.74 -16.86
CA GLN A 88 5.64 -8.94 -17.26
C GLN A 88 6.05 -7.55 -17.76
N VAL A 89 7.01 -6.91 -17.10
CA VAL A 89 7.51 -5.57 -17.50
C VAL A 89 8.19 -5.64 -18.88
N ALA A 90 9.02 -6.66 -19.13
CA ALA A 90 9.65 -6.85 -20.42
C ALA A 90 8.64 -7.07 -21.55
N GLN A 91 7.57 -7.83 -21.31
CA GLN A 91 6.48 -7.98 -22.27
C GLN A 91 5.82 -6.65 -22.61
N LEU A 92 5.57 -5.79 -21.61
CA LEU A 92 4.98 -4.48 -21.84
C LEU A 92 5.88 -3.60 -22.72
N PHE A 93 7.21 -3.70 -22.59
CA PHE A 93 8.17 -2.96 -23.39
C PHE A 93 8.22 -3.38 -24.87
N GLU A 94 7.59 -4.46 -25.25
CA GLU A 94 7.34 -4.76 -26.68
C GLU A 94 6.32 -3.79 -27.31
N HIS A 95 5.56 -3.07 -26.48
CA HIS A 95 4.46 -2.20 -26.91
C HIS A 95 4.64 -0.72 -26.53
N VAL A 96 5.48 -0.43 -25.52
CA VAL A 96 5.75 0.92 -25.02
C VAL A 96 7.25 1.11 -24.78
N PRO A 97 7.76 2.37 -24.74
CA PRO A 97 9.15 2.64 -24.39
C PRO A 97 9.55 2.03 -23.05
N ALA A 98 10.80 1.59 -22.94
CA ALA A 98 11.34 0.97 -21.74
C ALA A 98 11.60 1.99 -20.63
N ARG A 99 10.54 2.63 -20.16
CA ARG A 99 10.53 3.63 -19.07
C ARG A 99 9.74 3.12 -17.90
N ILE A 100 10.31 3.25 -16.71
CA ILE A 100 9.66 2.86 -15.45
C ILE A 100 9.52 4.09 -14.55
N VAL A 101 8.36 4.18 -13.91
CA VAL A 101 8.12 5.06 -12.75
C VAL A 101 7.65 4.18 -11.59
N GLU A 102 8.43 4.13 -10.52
CA GLU A 102 8.09 3.41 -9.30
C GLU A 102 7.63 4.39 -8.22
N PHE A 103 6.51 4.09 -7.58
CA PHE A 103 6.00 4.85 -6.44
C PHE A 103 6.41 4.15 -5.15
N GLY A 104 6.93 4.91 -4.18
CA GLY A 104 7.24 4.38 -2.86
C GLY A 104 8.24 3.22 -2.88
N ALA A 105 9.43 3.42 -3.44
CA ALA A 105 10.42 2.36 -3.65
C ALA A 105 11.03 1.78 -2.35
N GLY A 106 10.57 2.23 -1.18
CA GLY A 106 11.02 1.75 0.12
C GLY A 106 12.54 1.80 0.27
N SER A 107 13.19 0.64 0.44
CA SER A 107 14.66 0.56 0.51
C SER A 107 15.35 0.63 -0.86
N GLY A 108 14.61 0.65 -1.96
CA GLY A 108 15.14 0.59 -3.32
C GLY A 108 15.53 -0.81 -3.80
N VAL A 109 15.16 -1.87 -3.06
CA VAL A 109 15.52 -3.25 -3.42
C VAL A 109 14.81 -3.70 -4.69
N LEU A 110 13.52 -3.35 -4.85
CA LEU A 110 12.78 -3.68 -6.06
C LEU A 110 13.43 -3.05 -7.30
N ALA A 111 13.73 -1.75 -7.24
CA ALA A 111 14.42 -1.06 -8.32
C ALA A 111 15.75 -1.74 -8.70
N PHE A 112 16.56 -2.06 -7.67
CA PHE A 112 17.86 -2.72 -7.87
C PHE A 112 17.74 -4.08 -8.58
N ASP A 113 16.91 -4.96 -8.05
CA ASP A 113 16.75 -6.33 -8.55
C ASP A 113 16.04 -6.36 -9.92
N LEU A 114 15.03 -5.48 -10.12
CA LEU A 114 14.31 -5.37 -11.38
C LEU A 114 15.22 -4.87 -12.51
N MET A 115 16.05 -3.84 -12.28
CA MET A 115 17.00 -3.34 -13.25
C MET A 115 18.07 -4.38 -13.59
N ALA A 116 18.58 -5.13 -12.59
CA ALA A 116 19.52 -6.21 -12.80
C ALA A 116 18.93 -7.32 -13.69
N GLU A 117 17.69 -7.73 -13.41
CA GLU A 117 17.02 -8.77 -14.20
C GLU A 117 16.67 -8.30 -15.62
N LEU A 118 16.20 -7.06 -15.80
CA LEU A 118 15.94 -6.48 -17.12
C LEU A 118 17.24 -6.42 -17.96
N THR A 119 18.35 -6.05 -17.34
CA THR A 119 19.69 -6.09 -17.98
C THR A 119 20.07 -7.51 -18.40
N ARG A 120 19.86 -8.52 -17.53
CA ARG A 120 20.08 -9.93 -17.85
C ARG A 120 19.22 -10.40 -19.02
N ARG A 121 17.99 -9.88 -19.15
CA ARG A 121 17.09 -10.11 -20.29
C ARG A 121 17.46 -9.30 -21.53
N LYS A 122 18.53 -8.52 -21.49
CA LYS A 122 18.98 -7.64 -22.58
C LYS A 122 17.97 -6.52 -22.93
N VAL A 123 17.14 -6.14 -21.96
CA VAL A 123 16.28 -4.95 -22.08
C VAL A 123 17.11 -3.73 -21.74
N VAL A 124 17.17 -2.78 -22.65
CA VAL A 124 17.83 -1.48 -22.42
C VAL A 124 16.79 -0.49 -21.94
N LEU A 125 16.86 -0.12 -20.66
CA LEU A 125 15.99 0.89 -20.09
C LEU A 125 16.35 2.28 -20.63
N GLU A 126 15.34 3.04 -21.06
CA GLU A 126 15.48 4.46 -21.38
C GLU A 126 15.52 5.31 -20.11
N SER A 127 14.71 4.95 -19.10
CA SER A 127 14.74 5.61 -17.80
C SER A 127 14.14 4.74 -16.70
N TYR A 128 14.65 4.91 -15.48
CA TYR A 128 14.02 4.47 -14.24
C TYR A 128 13.88 5.66 -13.32
N SER A 129 12.66 5.94 -12.89
CA SER A 129 12.38 7.08 -12.01
C SER A 129 11.63 6.62 -10.77
N ILE A 130 11.91 7.21 -9.62
CA ILE A 130 11.27 6.94 -8.35
C ILE A 130 10.52 8.19 -7.89
N VAL A 131 9.25 8.03 -7.49
CA VAL A 131 8.47 9.04 -6.79
C VAL A 131 8.42 8.65 -5.33
N GLU A 132 9.09 9.42 -4.47
CA GLU A 132 9.22 9.15 -3.04
C GLU A 132 8.99 10.43 -2.24
N VAL A 133 8.21 10.34 -1.16
CA VAL A 133 7.86 11.49 -0.31
C VAL A 133 8.79 11.63 0.90
N SER A 134 9.50 10.57 1.28
CA SER A 134 10.39 10.53 2.42
C SER A 134 11.82 10.84 2.01
N SER A 135 12.38 11.94 2.51
CA SER A 135 13.78 12.30 2.28
C SER A 135 14.77 11.25 2.82
N ASP A 136 14.45 10.63 3.96
CA ASP A 136 15.27 9.55 4.53
C ASP A 136 15.29 8.31 3.62
N LEU A 137 14.14 7.94 3.05
CA LEU A 137 14.08 6.83 2.08
C LEU A 137 14.81 7.18 0.79
N ILE A 138 14.72 8.42 0.31
CA ILE A 138 15.50 8.89 -0.86
C ILE A 138 17.00 8.71 -0.64
N ASP A 139 17.51 9.07 0.53
CA ASP A 139 18.96 8.94 0.83
C ASP A 139 19.39 7.47 0.89
N ARG A 140 18.57 6.58 1.45
CA ARG A 140 18.81 5.13 1.46
C ARG A 140 18.74 4.53 0.05
N GLN A 141 17.76 4.93 -0.74
CA GLN A 141 17.63 4.53 -2.13
C GLN A 141 18.86 4.98 -2.94
N ARG A 142 19.31 6.21 -2.78
CA ARG A 142 20.53 6.73 -3.43
C ARG A 142 21.77 5.93 -3.07
N ALA A 143 21.92 5.55 -1.81
CA ALA A 143 23.03 4.71 -1.37
C ALA A 143 22.98 3.30 -1.99
N ARG A 144 21.79 2.67 -2.03
CA ARG A 144 21.62 1.33 -2.62
C ARG A 144 21.79 1.32 -4.13
N LEU A 145 21.26 2.32 -4.81
CA LEU A 145 21.21 2.43 -6.27
C LEU A 145 22.39 3.22 -6.84
N GLN A 146 23.45 3.41 -6.04
CA GLN A 146 24.64 4.14 -6.47
C GLN A 146 25.23 3.53 -7.75
N GLY A 147 25.46 4.38 -8.75
CA GLY A 147 26.02 3.96 -10.06
C GLY A 147 24.97 3.44 -11.05
N LEU A 148 23.69 3.31 -10.65
CA LEU A 148 22.60 2.99 -11.57
C LEU A 148 21.91 4.29 -12.06
N PRO A 149 21.42 4.30 -13.31
CA PRO A 149 20.77 5.48 -13.91
C PRO A 149 19.34 5.67 -13.40
N VAL A 150 19.18 5.99 -12.12
CA VAL A 150 17.89 6.24 -11.47
C VAL A 150 17.70 7.72 -11.20
N ASN A 151 16.49 8.22 -11.47
CA ASN A 151 16.08 9.59 -11.20
C ASN A 151 15.05 9.64 -10.06
N TRP A 152 15.13 10.65 -9.19
CA TRP A 152 14.10 10.90 -8.18
C TRP A 152 13.25 12.08 -8.62
N LEU A 153 11.93 11.85 -8.69
CA LEU A 153 10.97 12.85 -9.12
C LEU A 153 10.19 13.37 -7.90
N PRO A 154 9.96 14.70 -7.81
CA PRO A 154 9.17 15.28 -6.73
C PRO A 154 7.67 14.99 -6.86
N ALA A 155 7.21 14.60 -8.04
CA ALA A 155 5.84 14.25 -8.34
C ALA A 155 5.78 13.32 -9.56
N PRO A 156 4.67 12.57 -9.75
CA PRO A 156 4.47 11.76 -10.95
C PRO A 156 4.56 12.59 -12.22
N PRO A 157 5.16 12.07 -13.30
CA PRO A 157 5.20 12.76 -14.58
C PRO A 157 3.80 12.79 -15.23
N ASN A 158 3.49 13.83 -15.96
CA ASN A 158 2.29 13.83 -16.82
C ASN A 158 2.59 13.17 -18.15
N GLY A 159 1.70 12.28 -18.58
CA GLY A 159 1.73 11.72 -19.92
C GLY A 159 2.87 10.73 -20.18
N LEU A 160 3.21 9.88 -19.21
CA LEU A 160 4.19 8.81 -19.39
C LEU A 160 3.74 7.82 -20.48
N ASP A 161 4.61 7.54 -21.44
CA ASP A 161 4.60 6.31 -22.24
C ASP A 161 5.55 5.32 -21.56
N GLY A 162 5.04 4.23 -20.94
CA GLY A 162 5.89 3.29 -20.20
C GLY A 162 5.11 2.49 -19.16
N VAL A 163 5.79 2.08 -18.10
CA VAL A 163 5.26 1.26 -17.01
C VAL A 163 5.37 2.01 -15.69
N MET A 164 4.28 2.01 -14.94
CA MET A 164 4.23 2.49 -13.56
C MET A 164 4.11 1.30 -12.61
N LEU A 165 4.79 1.36 -11.47
CA LEU A 165 4.79 0.33 -10.43
C LEU A 165 4.42 0.95 -9.08
N ALA A 166 3.51 0.30 -8.35
CA ALA A 166 3.17 0.63 -6.97
C ALA A 166 3.07 -0.68 -6.16
N ASN A 167 4.02 -0.94 -5.30
CA ASN A 167 4.06 -2.13 -4.45
C ASN A 167 3.93 -1.72 -2.99
N GLU A 168 2.84 -2.14 -2.33
CA GLU A 168 2.53 -1.79 -0.94
C GLU A 168 2.59 -0.27 -0.72
N VAL A 169 1.77 0.47 -1.47
CA VAL A 169 1.71 1.94 -1.47
C VAL A 169 0.32 2.43 -1.08
N LEU A 170 -0.73 1.71 -1.48
CA LEU A 170 -2.10 2.16 -1.29
C LEU A 170 -2.61 1.83 0.12
N ASP A 171 -2.11 0.76 0.72
CA ASP A 171 -2.48 0.31 2.07
C ASP A 171 -2.08 1.31 3.17
N VAL A 172 -1.05 2.12 2.93
CA VAL A 172 -0.59 3.18 3.85
C VAL A 172 -1.18 4.57 3.54
N MET A 173 -2.03 4.68 2.51
CA MET A 173 -2.73 5.92 2.22
C MET A 173 -3.84 6.17 3.25
N PRO A 174 -3.96 7.42 3.76
CA PRO A 174 -4.92 7.75 4.82
C PRO A 174 -6.36 7.41 4.47
N VAL A 175 -7.05 6.72 5.38
CA VAL A 175 -8.43 6.25 5.22
C VAL A 175 -9.39 7.01 6.14
N LYS A 176 -10.64 7.21 5.70
CA LYS A 176 -11.74 7.66 6.54
C LYS A 176 -12.42 6.48 7.21
N LEU A 177 -12.59 6.54 8.52
CA LEU A 177 -13.39 5.55 9.25
C LEU A 177 -14.86 5.96 9.29
N PHE A 178 -15.74 4.98 9.06
CA PHE A 178 -17.17 5.19 9.24
C PHE A 178 -17.80 4.15 10.17
N VAL A 179 -18.92 4.51 10.74
CA VAL A 179 -19.75 3.63 11.57
C VAL A 179 -21.21 3.79 11.19
N LYS A 180 -21.94 2.68 11.13
CA LYS A 180 -23.38 2.66 10.94
C LYS A 180 -24.09 2.76 12.31
N ARG A 181 -25.07 3.68 12.40
CA ARG A 181 -25.97 3.79 13.52
C ARG A 181 -27.40 3.78 12.97
N GLY A 182 -28.00 2.59 12.94
CA GLY A 182 -29.24 2.37 12.18
C GLY A 182 -29.03 2.68 10.69
N SER A 183 -29.87 3.56 10.13
CA SER A 183 -29.74 4.02 8.74
C SER A 183 -28.72 5.15 8.55
N ALA A 184 -28.23 5.77 9.63
CA ALA A 184 -27.30 6.89 9.55
C ALA A 184 -25.84 6.42 9.46
N THR A 185 -25.03 7.20 8.76
CA THR A 185 -23.58 7.02 8.66
C THR A 185 -22.89 8.11 9.47
N PHE A 186 -22.00 7.69 10.38
CA PHE A 186 -21.14 8.57 11.16
C PHE A 186 -19.69 8.42 10.68
N GLU A 187 -18.96 9.53 10.72
CA GLU A 187 -17.50 9.54 10.53
C GLU A 187 -16.84 9.41 11.91
N ARG A 188 -15.92 8.48 12.05
CA ARG A 188 -15.14 8.30 13.25
C ARG A 188 -13.82 9.04 13.10
N GLY A 189 -13.59 10.00 13.97
CA GLY A 189 -12.38 10.80 14.05
C GLY A 189 -11.72 10.72 15.41
N VAL A 190 -10.77 11.61 15.66
CA VAL A 190 -9.88 11.58 16.82
C VAL A 190 -9.98 12.89 17.60
N ILE A 191 -10.06 12.79 18.92
CA ILE A 191 -10.07 13.88 19.90
C ILE A 191 -8.95 13.69 20.93
N ASN A 192 -8.58 14.76 21.61
CA ASN A 192 -7.77 14.68 22.81
C ASN A 192 -8.61 14.08 23.96
N ALA A 193 -8.12 12.99 24.55
CA ALA A 193 -8.82 12.35 25.67
C ALA A 193 -8.63 13.12 26.99
N SER A 194 -9.64 13.18 27.83
CA SER A 194 -9.60 13.88 29.13
C SER A 194 -8.55 13.33 30.10
N GLY A 195 -8.15 12.06 29.92
CA GLY A 195 -7.10 11.39 30.70
C GLY A 195 -5.69 11.44 30.09
N GLY A 196 -5.52 12.22 29.02
CA GLY A 196 -4.31 12.22 28.20
C GLY A 196 -4.33 11.21 27.04
N GLY A 197 -3.56 11.45 25.99
CA GLY A 197 -3.60 10.67 24.76
C GLY A 197 -4.82 10.99 23.89
N PHE A 198 -5.22 10.02 23.07
CA PHE A 198 -6.29 10.19 22.08
C PHE A 198 -7.45 9.23 22.32
N ALA A 199 -8.63 9.62 21.82
CA ALA A 199 -9.82 8.78 21.79
C ALA A 199 -10.56 8.97 20.47
N PHE A 200 -11.34 7.96 20.09
CA PHE A 200 -12.27 8.09 18.98
C PHE A 200 -13.52 8.87 19.39
N ASP A 201 -14.01 9.70 18.46
CA ASP A 201 -15.29 10.41 18.57
C ASP A 201 -16.04 10.32 17.24
N GLU A 202 -17.38 10.24 17.30
CA GLU A 202 -18.23 10.03 16.15
C GLU A 202 -19.02 11.30 15.83
N ARG A 203 -18.96 11.75 14.57
CA ARG A 203 -19.75 12.86 14.05
C ARG A 203 -20.55 12.41 12.83
N HIS A 204 -21.63 13.10 12.51
CA HIS A 204 -22.35 12.84 11.26
C HIS A 204 -21.39 12.93 10.07
N ALA A 205 -21.35 11.88 9.24
CA ALA A 205 -20.51 11.85 8.05
C ALA A 205 -20.85 13.00 7.09
N ASN A 206 -19.84 13.54 6.44
CA ASN A 206 -20.01 14.53 5.38
C ASN A 206 -20.68 13.91 4.12
N ALA A 207 -21.01 14.74 3.12
CA ALA A 207 -21.71 14.27 1.92
C ALA A 207 -20.88 13.25 1.12
N GLU A 208 -19.55 13.44 1.05
CA GLU A 208 -18.64 12.57 0.31
C GLU A 208 -18.57 11.17 0.93
N LEU A 209 -18.34 11.08 2.24
CA LEU A 209 -18.29 9.80 2.95
C LEU A 209 -19.64 9.09 2.92
N ARG A 210 -20.77 9.83 3.08
CA ARG A 210 -22.10 9.24 2.92
C ARG A 210 -22.33 8.66 1.53
N ALA A 211 -21.90 9.36 0.48
CA ALA A 211 -22.02 8.87 -0.90
C ALA A 211 -21.21 7.60 -1.13
N ALA A 212 -19.97 7.54 -0.60
CA ALA A 212 -19.14 6.36 -0.69
C ALA A 212 -19.76 5.16 0.04
N VAL A 213 -20.28 5.35 1.26
CA VAL A 213 -20.95 4.28 2.01
C VAL A 213 -22.26 3.85 1.33
N ALA A 214 -23.03 4.79 0.77
CA ALA A 214 -24.23 4.46 0.00
C ALA A 214 -23.92 3.63 -1.25
N ALA A 215 -22.81 3.89 -1.92
CA ALA A 215 -22.34 3.07 -3.05
C ALA A 215 -22.01 1.64 -2.61
N ILE A 216 -21.37 1.46 -1.44
CA ILE A 216 -21.12 0.15 -0.84
C ILE A 216 -22.46 -0.55 -0.55
N GLU A 217 -23.40 0.12 0.10
CA GLU A 217 -24.73 -0.44 0.44
C GLU A 217 -25.57 -0.76 -0.79
N SER A 218 -25.36 -0.10 -1.92
CA SER A 218 -26.06 -0.41 -3.17
C SER A 218 -25.69 -1.78 -3.75
N GLU A 219 -24.48 -2.25 -3.47
CA GLU A 219 -23.97 -3.57 -3.94
C GLU A 219 -24.21 -4.68 -2.91
N HIS A 220 -24.15 -4.36 -1.61
CA HIS A 220 -24.15 -5.34 -0.51
C HIS A 220 -25.48 -5.42 0.23
N GLY A 221 -26.40 -4.48 -0.01
CA GLY A 221 -27.51 -4.20 0.88
C GLY A 221 -27.08 -3.40 2.09
N GLN A 222 -28.04 -3.06 2.94
CA GLN A 222 -27.82 -2.25 4.13
C GLN A 222 -26.81 -2.93 5.09
N LEU A 223 -25.76 -2.20 5.44
CA LEU A 223 -24.80 -2.64 6.44
C LEU A 223 -25.43 -2.67 7.85
N PRO A 224 -25.11 -3.65 8.70
CA PRO A 224 -25.72 -3.81 10.01
C PRO A 224 -25.41 -2.63 10.96
N ASP A 225 -26.28 -2.44 11.96
CA ASP A 225 -26.04 -1.45 13.02
C ASP A 225 -24.74 -1.77 13.77
N GLY A 226 -23.95 -0.74 14.07
CA GLY A 226 -22.62 -0.89 14.68
C GLY A 226 -21.51 -1.31 13.71
N TYR A 227 -21.82 -1.59 12.44
CA TYR A 227 -20.79 -1.90 11.45
C TYR A 227 -19.79 -0.76 11.30
N SER A 228 -18.52 -1.05 11.47
CA SER A 228 -17.43 -0.08 11.34
C SER A 228 -16.45 -0.56 10.28
N SER A 229 -16.04 0.33 9.41
CA SER A 229 -15.03 0.06 8.39
C SER A 229 -14.42 1.37 7.90
N GLU A 230 -13.61 1.29 6.88
CA GLU A 230 -12.92 2.45 6.28
C GLU A 230 -13.26 2.61 4.81
N VAL A 231 -13.05 3.82 4.29
CA VAL A 231 -13.05 4.13 2.85
C VAL A 231 -11.77 4.87 2.52
N ASN A 232 -11.05 4.44 1.49
CA ASN A 232 -9.81 5.07 1.08
C ASN A 232 -10.02 6.05 -0.09
N LEU A 233 -10.61 7.21 0.20
CA LEU A 233 -10.84 8.26 -0.79
C LEU A 233 -9.53 8.85 -1.33
N THR A 234 -8.45 8.78 -0.55
CA THR A 234 -7.10 9.22 -0.95
C THR A 234 -6.57 8.32 -2.07
N ALA A 235 -6.62 6.99 -1.89
CA ALA A 235 -6.19 6.05 -2.92
C ALA A 235 -7.06 6.11 -4.17
N GLU A 236 -8.38 6.31 -4.04
CA GLU A 236 -9.26 6.56 -5.18
C GLU A 236 -8.87 7.83 -5.94
N GLY A 237 -8.56 8.93 -5.23
CA GLY A 237 -8.08 10.18 -5.82
C GLY A 237 -6.74 10.00 -6.54
N TRP A 238 -5.81 9.25 -5.93
CA TRP A 238 -4.54 8.89 -6.54
C TRP A 238 -4.74 8.06 -7.82
N MET A 239 -5.60 7.06 -7.77
CA MET A 239 -5.93 6.24 -8.95
C MET A 239 -6.57 7.08 -10.06
N ARG A 240 -7.53 7.97 -9.75
CA ARG A 240 -8.10 8.90 -10.75
C ARG A 240 -7.03 9.78 -11.39
N SER A 241 -6.04 10.23 -10.61
CA SER A 241 -4.93 11.05 -11.13
C SER A 241 -4.02 10.26 -12.06
N SER A 242 -3.91 8.94 -11.89
CA SER A 242 -3.07 8.08 -12.76
C SER A 242 -3.48 8.15 -14.24
N GLY A 243 -4.74 8.46 -14.54
CA GLY A 243 -5.21 8.70 -15.90
C GLY A 243 -4.54 9.90 -16.60
N GLN A 244 -4.02 10.87 -15.84
CA GLN A 244 -3.24 12.00 -16.37
C GLN A 244 -1.75 11.66 -16.44
N TRP A 245 -1.26 10.83 -15.53
CA TRP A 245 0.14 10.44 -15.50
C TRP A 245 0.51 9.46 -16.61
N LEU A 246 -0.40 8.57 -16.98
CA LEU A 246 -0.18 7.52 -17.97
C LEU A 246 -0.84 7.88 -19.31
N ALA A 247 -0.04 8.24 -20.31
CA ALA A 247 -0.54 8.45 -21.69
C ALA A 247 -0.73 7.12 -22.41
N ARG A 248 0.23 6.19 -22.29
CA ARG A 248 0.19 4.85 -22.89
C ARG A 248 1.04 3.88 -22.08
N GLY A 249 0.55 2.67 -21.87
CA GLY A 249 1.24 1.63 -21.11
C GLY A 249 0.39 1.10 -19.98
N ALA A 250 1.04 0.70 -18.87
CA ALA A 250 0.35 0.09 -17.74
C ALA A 250 0.84 0.63 -16.40
N LEU A 251 -0.08 0.65 -15.42
CA LEU A 251 0.20 0.80 -14.00
C LEU A 251 -0.09 -0.54 -13.34
N LEU A 252 0.93 -1.13 -12.72
CA LEU A 252 0.85 -2.34 -11.94
C LEU A 252 0.83 -2.00 -10.44
N ILE A 253 -0.18 -2.48 -9.74
CA ILE A 253 -0.37 -2.30 -8.31
C ILE A 253 -0.34 -3.67 -7.66
N ILE A 254 0.49 -3.82 -6.62
CA ILE A 254 0.58 -5.01 -5.80
C ILE A 254 0.36 -4.57 -4.35
N ASP A 255 -0.72 -5.05 -3.73
CA ASP A 255 -1.09 -4.57 -2.39
C ASP A 255 -2.00 -5.57 -1.66
N TYR A 256 -2.12 -5.40 -0.35
CA TYR A 256 -3.06 -6.16 0.47
C TYR A 256 -4.49 -5.71 0.20
N GLY A 257 -5.41 -6.64 -0.01
CA GLY A 257 -6.78 -6.21 -0.21
C GLY A 257 -7.70 -7.26 -0.81
N PHE A 258 -8.91 -6.78 -1.10
CA PHE A 258 -10.01 -7.61 -1.56
C PHE A 258 -10.83 -6.89 -2.63
N PRO A 259 -11.61 -7.64 -3.45
CA PRO A 259 -12.74 -7.06 -4.14
C PRO A 259 -13.74 -6.51 -3.11
N ARG A 260 -14.50 -5.48 -3.47
CA ARG A 260 -15.45 -4.80 -2.58
C ARG A 260 -16.36 -5.75 -1.83
N ARG A 261 -16.87 -6.78 -2.51
CA ARG A 261 -17.77 -7.76 -1.93
C ARG A 261 -17.17 -8.54 -0.76
N GLU A 262 -15.88 -8.81 -0.80
CA GLU A 262 -15.15 -9.45 0.29
C GLU A 262 -14.70 -8.41 1.32
N TYR A 263 -14.34 -7.22 0.87
CA TYR A 263 -13.87 -6.13 1.73
C TYR A 263 -14.92 -5.74 2.76
N TYR A 264 -16.13 -5.44 2.31
CA TYR A 264 -17.25 -5.02 3.17
C TYR A 264 -18.18 -6.18 3.56
N HIS A 265 -17.62 -7.38 3.71
CA HIS A 265 -18.41 -8.52 4.14
C HIS A 265 -19.12 -8.24 5.47
N PRO A 266 -20.43 -8.55 5.63
CA PRO A 266 -21.20 -8.22 6.84
C PRO A 266 -20.63 -8.77 8.15
N GLN A 267 -19.81 -9.83 8.09
CA GLN A 267 -19.14 -10.40 9.28
C GLN A 267 -17.83 -9.67 9.64
N ARG A 268 -17.29 -8.79 8.79
CA ARG A 268 -16.10 -7.98 9.08
C ARG A 268 -16.52 -6.67 9.74
N LEU A 269 -16.96 -6.76 10.99
CA LEU A 269 -17.61 -5.65 11.72
C LEU A 269 -16.66 -4.50 12.11
N MET A 270 -15.34 -4.69 12.00
CA MET A 270 -14.33 -3.73 12.47
C MET A 270 -13.40 -3.23 11.36
N GLY A 271 -13.70 -3.51 10.09
CA GLY A 271 -12.85 -3.11 8.97
C GLY A 271 -11.54 -3.90 8.90
N THR A 272 -10.52 -3.27 8.32
CA THR A 272 -9.21 -3.89 8.05
C THR A 272 -8.03 -3.09 8.61
N VAL A 273 -8.27 -1.94 9.23
CA VAL A 273 -7.19 -1.12 9.81
C VAL A 273 -6.38 -1.94 10.80
N MET A 274 -5.08 -1.99 10.57
CA MET A 274 -4.11 -2.73 11.37
C MET A 274 -2.88 -1.87 11.62
N CYS A 275 -2.24 -2.10 12.76
CA CYS A 275 -1.00 -1.43 13.11
C CYS A 275 0.12 -2.45 13.26
N HIS A 276 1.31 -2.07 12.82
CA HIS A 276 2.51 -2.91 12.91
C HIS A 276 3.60 -2.19 13.71
N PHE A 277 4.11 -2.88 14.71
CA PHE A 277 5.20 -2.43 15.56
C PHE A 277 6.17 -3.58 15.81
N ARG A 278 7.41 -3.47 15.35
CA ARG A 278 8.49 -4.45 15.54
C ARG A 278 8.05 -5.89 15.24
N HIS A 279 7.51 -6.12 14.05
CA HIS A 279 7.00 -7.42 13.57
C HIS A 279 5.82 -7.99 14.37
N ARG A 280 5.10 -7.16 15.09
CA ARG A 280 3.86 -7.53 15.80
C ARG A 280 2.73 -6.64 15.31
N SER A 281 1.58 -7.23 15.11
CA SER A 281 0.36 -6.52 14.75
C SER A 281 -0.50 -6.26 16.00
N HIS A 282 -1.23 -5.13 15.97
CA HIS A 282 -2.25 -4.76 16.96
C HIS A 282 -3.32 -3.88 16.31
N SER A 283 -4.46 -3.72 16.99
CA SER A 283 -5.63 -3.05 16.43
C SER A 283 -5.85 -1.61 16.90
N ASP A 284 -4.94 -1.05 17.71
CA ASP A 284 -5.09 0.32 18.24
C ASP A 284 -4.19 1.34 17.51
N PRO A 285 -4.71 2.08 16.53
CA PRO A 285 -3.93 3.07 15.80
C PRO A 285 -3.59 4.33 16.62
N LEU A 286 -4.23 4.52 17.78
CA LEU A 286 -3.98 5.67 18.64
C LEU A 286 -2.83 5.43 19.62
N TRP A 287 -2.36 4.18 19.75
CA TRP A 287 -1.24 3.83 20.62
C TRP A 287 0.10 4.26 19.99
N LEU A 288 0.92 4.99 20.73
CA LEU A 288 2.27 5.45 20.35
C LEU A 288 2.35 6.00 18.91
N PRO A 289 1.65 7.10 18.56
CA PRO A 289 1.68 7.67 17.22
C PRO A 289 3.12 7.99 16.77
N GLY A 290 3.39 7.78 15.48
CA GLY A 290 4.71 7.94 14.88
C GLY A 290 5.66 6.74 15.07
N LEU A 291 5.28 5.71 15.84
CA LEU A 291 6.05 4.48 16.00
C LEU A 291 5.42 3.27 15.31
N ASN A 292 4.17 3.36 14.92
CA ASN A 292 3.45 2.27 14.25
C ASN A 292 3.29 2.57 12.76
N ASP A 293 3.45 1.54 11.95
CA ASP A 293 2.87 1.54 10.63
C ASP A 293 1.37 1.30 10.75
N ILE A 294 0.57 2.19 10.18
CA ILE A 294 -0.90 2.09 10.18
C ILE A 294 -1.32 1.79 8.76
N THR A 295 -1.92 0.63 8.54
CA THR A 295 -2.32 0.15 7.23
C THR A 295 -3.82 -0.12 7.19
N ALA A 296 -4.41 -0.07 6.00
CA ALA A 296 -5.74 -0.58 5.71
C ALA A 296 -5.69 -1.34 4.39
N HIS A 297 -6.44 -2.42 4.26
CA HIS A 297 -6.49 -3.15 2.99
C HIS A 297 -7.06 -2.28 1.87
N VAL A 298 -6.76 -2.64 0.63
CA VAL A 298 -7.20 -1.93 -0.57
C VAL A 298 -8.53 -2.52 -1.07
N ASP A 299 -9.56 -1.68 -1.28
CA ASP A 299 -10.75 -2.04 -2.06
C ASP A 299 -10.38 -2.00 -3.56
N PHE A 300 -10.02 -3.15 -4.12
CA PHE A 300 -9.61 -3.24 -5.53
C PHE A 300 -10.74 -2.95 -6.50
N SER A 301 -12.00 -3.14 -6.12
CA SER A 301 -13.14 -2.72 -6.94
C SER A 301 -13.23 -1.20 -7.04
N ALA A 302 -12.98 -0.48 -5.92
CA ALA A 302 -12.89 0.97 -5.94
C ALA A 302 -11.73 1.47 -6.80
N MET A 303 -10.57 0.80 -6.74
CA MET A 303 -9.42 1.13 -7.60
C MET A 303 -9.72 0.92 -9.07
N ALA A 304 -10.35 -0.21 -9.43
CA ALA A 304 -10.77 -0.49 -10.81
C ALA A 304 -11.77 0.55 -11.33
N ALA A 305 -12.78 0.90 -10.52
CA ALA A 305 -13.76 1.91 -10.86
C ALA A 305 -13.13 3.30 -11.04
N ALA A 306 -12.21 3.70 -10.15
CA ALA A 306 -11.50 4.98 -10.24
C ALA A 306 -10.58 5.05 -11.47
N ALA A 307 -9.90 3.95 -11.81
CA ALA A 307 -9.10 3.83 -13.02
C ALA A 307 -9.97 3.99 -14.28
N HIS A 308 -11.08 3.26 -14.36
CA HIS A 308 -12.01 3.34 -15.48
C HIS A 308 -12.58 4.75 -15.63
N ALA A 309 -12.98 5.39 -14.55
CA ALA A 309 -13.46 6.78 -14.55
C ALA A 309 -12.41 7.78 -15.04
N SER A 310 -11.11 7.46 -14.94
CA SER A 310 -9.99 8.27 -15.44
C SER A 310 -9.58 7.95 -16.89
N GLY A 311 -10.30 7.02 -17.55
CA GLY A 311 -10.04 6.60 -18.93
C GLY A 311 -8.92 5.56 -19.05
N LEU A 312 -8.65 4.79 -18.01
CA LEU A 312 -7.80 3.60 -18.06
C LEU A 312 -8.66 2.34 -18.15
N ASP A 313 -8.19 1.36 -18.92
CA ASP A 313 -8.77 0.03 -18.98
C ASP A 313 -8.26 -0.81 -17.80
N VAL A 314 -9.11 -1.65 -17.22
CA VAL A 314 -8.68 -2.67 -16.25
C VAL A 314 -8.20 -3.89 -17.04
N LEU A 315 -6.90 -4.18 -16.95
CA LEU A 315 -6.21 -5.13 -17.83
C LEU A 315 -6.07 -6.53 -17.20
N GLY A 316 -6.14 -6.65 -15.88
CA GLY A 316 -6.04 -7.92 -15.16
C GLY A 316 -6.12 -7.72 -13.66
N TYR A 317 -6.65 -8.73 -12.95
CA TYR A 317 -6.70 -8.81 -11.49
C TYR A 317 -6.53 -10.24 -11.02
N THR A 318 -5.56 -10.48 -10.12
CA THR A 318 -5.29 -11.83 -9.62
C THR A 318 -4.58 -11.77 -8.25
N SER A 319 -4.33 -12.92 -7.62
CA SER A 319 -3.47 -13.00 -6.44
C SER A 319 -1.99 -12.90 -6.82
N GLN A 320 -1.15 -12.46 -5.88
CA GLN A 320 0.30 -12.43 -6.06
C GLN A 320 0.85 -13.81 -6.45
N ALA A 321 0.36 -14.88 -5.83
CA ALA A 321 0.79 -16.24 -6.16
C ALA A 321 0.57 -16.57 -7.63
N HIS A 322 -0.65 -16.36 -8.15
CA HIS A 322 -0.94 -16.61 -9.55
C HIS A 322 -0.10 -15.73 -10.48
N PHE A 323 0.04 -14.45 -10.15
CA PHE A 323 0.86 -13.53 -10.94
C PHE A 323 2.31 -14.00 -11.04
N LEU A 324 2.95 -14.30 -9.92
CA LEU A 324 4.36 -14.74 -9.89
C LEU A 324 4.55 -16.08 -10.60
N LEU A 325 3.62 -17.04 -10.41
CA LEU A 325 3.65 -18.34 -11.10
C LEU A 325 3.52 -18.17 -12.62
N ASN A 326 2.59 -17.33 -13.07
CA ASN A 326 2.40 -17.02 -14.49
C ASN A 326 3.64 -16.33 -15.10
N CYS A 327 4.33 -15.49 -14.33
CA CYS A 327 5.56 -14.82 -14.73
C CYS A 327 6.80 -15.71 -14.65
N GLY A 328 6.66 -17.02 -14.37
CA GLY A 328 7.73 -18.00 -14.45
C GLY A 328 8.67 -18.01 -13.23
N VAL A 329 8.19 -17.67 -12.04
CA VAL A 329 9.01 -17.67 -10.80
C VAL A 329 9.60 -19.07 -10.50
N LEU A 330 8.95 -20.16 -10.91
CA LEU A 330 9.46 -21.52 -10.71
C LEU A 330 10.72 -21.81 -11.55
N ASP A 331 10.75 -21.34 -12.79
CA ASP A 331 11.92 -21.51 -13.68
C ASP A 331 13.13 -20.74 -13.13
N GLN A 332 12.86 -19.57 -12.56
CA GLN A 332 13.89 -18.74 -11.91
C GLN A 332 14.42 -19.39 -10.63
N LEU A 333 13.53 -20.02 -9.83
CA LEU A 333 13.96 -20.80 -8.68
C LEU A 333 14.87 -21.97 -9.11
N GLN A 334 14.51 -22.72 -10.15
CA GLN A 334 15.31 -23.84 -10.63
C GLN A 334 16.73 -23.41 -11.03
N ALA A 335 16.88 -22.22 -11.60
CA ALA A 335 18.19 -21.70 -12.01
C ALA A 335 19.12 -21.36 -10.83
N GLN A 336 18.58 -21.17 -9.63
CA GLN A 336 19.32 -20.75 -8.42
C GLN A 336 18.83 -21.44 -7.14
N GLN A 337 18.46 -22.71 -7.23
CA GLN A 337 17.81 -23.44 -6.15
C GLN A 337 18.72 -23.62 -4.94
N THR A 338 18.27 -23.08 -3.81
CA THR A 338 18.85 -23.27 -2.48
C THR A 338 17.70 -23.45 -1.47
N ALA A 339 18.00 -23.96 -0.28
CA ALA A 339 17.00 -24.04 0.78
C ALA A 339 16.41 -22.66 1.12
N ARG A 340 17.23 -21.61 1.07
CA ARG A 340 16.81 -20.23 1.32
C ARG A 340 15.87 -19.70 0.24
N SER A 341 16.21 -19.91 -1.05
CA SER A 341 15.34 -19.45 -2.16
C SER A 341 14.03 -20.22 -2.22
N SER A 342 14.03 -21.52 -1.87
CA SER A 342 12.81 -22.32 -1.77
C SER A 342 11.89 -21.83 -0.63
N ALA A 343 12.44 -21.55 0.55
CA ALA A 343 11.68 -20.99 1.67
C ALA A 343 11.15 -19.58 1.34
N ALA A 344 11.93 -18.76 0.67
CA ALA A 344 11.52 -17.44 0.21
C ALA A 344 10.36 -17.51 -0.80
N LEU A 345 10.46 -18.40 -1.79
CA LEU A 345 9.37 -18.63 -2.74
C LEU A 345 8.09 -19.09 -2.01
N HIS A 346 8.21 -20.03 -1.06
CA HIS A 346 7.06 -20.48 -0.29
C HIS A 346 6.32 -19.29 0.38
N ARG A 347 7.05 -18.36 0.99
CA ARG A 347 6.45 -17.15 1.59
C ARG A 347 5.76 -16.26 0.56
N LEU A 348 6.33 -16.12 -0.63
CA LEU A 348 5.78 -15.27 -1.69
C LEU A 348 4.51 -15.84 -2.33
N VAL A 349 4.35 -17.20 -2.40
CA VAL A 349 3.24 -17.84 -3.12
C VAL A 349 2.28 -18.64 -2.24
N SER A 350 2.58 -18.85 -0.95
CA SER A 350 1.69 -19.56 -0.04
C SER A 350 0.42 -18.77 0.23
N GLU A 351 -0.73 -19.45 0.19
CA GLU A 351 -2.03 -18.85 0.53
C GLU A 351 -2.10 -18.39 1.98
N ALA A 352 -1.40 -19.08 2.89
CA ALA A 352 -1.37 -18.75 4.32
C ALA A 352 -0.47 -17.55 4.65
N GLU A 353 0.35 -17.09 3.70
CA GLU A 353 1.25 -15.96 3.87
C GLU A 353 0.91 -14.85 2.86
N MET A 354 1.82 -14.50 1.94
CA MET A 354 1.63 -13.35 1.05
C MET A 354 0.92 -13.69 -0.26
N GLY A 355 0.89 -14.96 -0.64
CA GLY A 355 0.46 -15.37 -1.98
C GLY A 355 -1.01 -15.05 -2.29
N GLU A 356 -1.92 -15.21 -1.32
CA GLU A 356 -3.34 -14.87 -1.50
C GLU A 356 -3.68 -13.50 -0.88
N LEU A 357 -3.00 -13.07 0.19
CA LEU A 357 -3.28 -11.80 0.84
C LEU A 357 -2.98 -10.61 -0.06
N LEU A 358 -1.86 -10.64 -0.78
CA LEU A 358 -1.52 -9.64 -1.78
C LEU A 358 -2.24 -9.92 -3.10
N LYS A 359 -2.77 -8.87 -3.70
CA LYS A 359 -3.43 -8.87 -5.00
C LYS A 359 -2.63 -8.04 -5.99
N VAL A 360 -2.77 -8.39 -7.25
CA VAL A 360 -2.15 -7.69 -8.36
C VAL A 360 -3.25 -7.15 -9.25
N LEU A 361 -3.34 -5.84 -9.36
CA LEU A 361 -4.20 -5.13 -10.30
C LEU A 361 -3.34 -4.47 -11.36
N MET A 362 -3.68 -4.67 -12.61
CA MET A 362 -3.08 -3.92 -13.72
C MET A 362 -4.14 -3.10 -14.43
N VAL A 363 -3.88 -1.81 -14.54
CA VAL A 363 -4.68 -0.88 -15.35
C VAL A 363 -3.80 -0.23 -16.40
N GLY A 364 -4.38 0.27 -17.51
CA GLY A 364 -3.55 0.87 -18.55
C GLY A 364 -4.30 1.50 -19.68
N ARG A 365 -3.55 2.00 -20.65
CA ARG A 365 -4.08 2.63 -21.86
C ARG A 365 -3.30 2.18 -23.08
N GLY A 366 -4.02 1.72 -24.12
CA GLY A 366 -3.41 1.32 -25.39
C GLY A 366 -2.64 0.00 -25.35
N VAL A 367 -2.77 -0.79 -24.28
CA VAL A 367 -2.23 -2.15 -24.16
C VAL A 367 -3.34 -3.14 -24.54
N ARG A 368 -3.11 -3.92 -25.61
CA ARG A 368 -4.11 -4.87 -26.16
C ARG A 368 -3.60 -6.30 -26.23
N THR A 369 -2.41 -6.58 -25.71
CA THR A 369 -1.82 -7.91 -25.70
C THR A 369 -2.30 -8.70 -24.47
N PRO A 370 -2.54 -10.03 -24.59
CA PRO A 370 -2.74 -10.87 -23.42
C PRO A 370 -1.52 -10.79 -22.49
N LEU A 371 -1.75 -10.47 -21.24
CA LEU A 371 -0.69 -10.26 -20.25
C LEU A 371 -0.30 -11.57 -19.60
N ILE A 372 1.01 -11.88 -19.57
CA ILE A 372 1.52 -13.16 -19.05
C ILE A 372 1.16 -13.37 -17.58
N GLY A 373 1.23 -12.33 -16.76
CA GLY A 373 0.94 -12.40 -15.32
C GLY A 373 -0.52 -12.75 -15.01
N PHE A 374 -1.44 -12.63 -15.98
CA PHE A 374 -2.87 -12.89 -15.84
C PHE A 374 -3.34 -14.06 -16.72
N ALA A 375 -2.44 -14.83 -17.30
CA ALA A 375 -2.77 -15.93 -18.21
C ALA A 375 -3.61 -17.03 -17.54
N ARG A 376 -3.47 -17.23 -16.25
CA ARG A 376 -4.28 -18.16 -15.43
C ARG A 376 -4.66 -17.50 -14.11
N GLY A 377 -5.85 -17.83 -13.61
CA GLY A 377 -6.32 -17.32 -12.32
C GLY A 377 -6.66 -15.83 -12.34
N ASP A 378 -6.96 -15.26 -13.51
CA ASP A 378 -7.52 -13.91 -13.61
C ASP A 378 -8.90 -13.87 -12.95
N ARG A 379 -9.12 -12.89 -12.09
CA ARG A 379 -10.32 -12.71 -11.28
C ARG A 379 -11.02 -11.37 -11.57
N LEU A 380 -10.80 -10.77 -12.75
CA LEU A 380 -11.45 -9.50 -13.15
C LEU A 380 -12.97 -9.52 -12.91
N HIS A 381 -13.62 -10.66 -13.08
CA HIS A 381 -15.06 -10.83 -12.87
C HIS A 381 -15.50 -10.64 -11.39
N THR A 382 -14.58 -10.49 -10.46
CA THR A 382 -14.88 -10.26 -9.04
C THR A 382 -14.80 -8.79 -8.62
N LEU A 383 -14.31 -7.89 -9.51
CA LEU A 383 -14.16 -6.46 -9.26
C LEU A 383 -15.46 -5.66 -9.46
#